data_f2c5813aeb34807b1f43dcf1905c5a1b
#
_entry.id   f2c5813aeb34807b1f43dcf1905c5a1b
#
_cell.length_a   1.000
_cell.length_b   1.000
_cell.length_c   1.000
_cell.angle_alpha   90.00
_cell.angle_beta   90.00
_cell.angle_gamma   90.00
#
_symmetry.space_group_name_H-M   'P 1'
#
loop_
_entity.id
_entity.type
_entity.pdbx_description
1 polymer ?
#
loop_
_entity_poly.entity_id
_entity_poly.type
_entity_poly.pdbx_seq_one_letter_code
_entity_poly.pdbx_strand_id
1 'polypeptide(L)'
;LYALTPRSLVEGLRRRLKKSLGQNFLIDENITRTIATQVDRLHPGHILEIGPGAGALTLALSSLQKPITVIEKDDDCARYVERIFSENVANFNVIHGDALNAPLPDFCSQSDARTVLASNLPYNVASQIYFRFIDEDLPLAGMVLMFQREVALRFIAKPATSAYGLLSVLGQYYHDIDVVTDVDPHAFV
;
A
#
# COMPACT_ATOMS: atom_id res chain seq x y z
N LEU A 1 -0.91 -19.32 -6.77
CA LEU A 1 0.06 -18.24 -6.44
C LEU A 1 1.50 -18.74 -6.24
N TYR A 2 1.72 -20.01 -5.87
CA TYR A 2 3.06 -20.55 -5.48
C TYR A 2 4.18 -20.40 -6.53
N ALA A 3 3.84 -20.15 -7.80
CA ALA A 3 4.84 -19.96 -8.87
C ALA A 3 5.03 -18.47 -9.26
N LEU A 4 4.30 -17.56 -8.62
CA LEU A 4 4.37 -16.13 -8.93
C LEU A 4 5.46 -15.44 -8.09
N THR A 5 6.19 -14.54 -8.74
CA THR A 5 7.12 -13.63 -8.09
C THR A 5 6.75 -12.18 -8.42
N PRO A 6 7.15 -11.18 -7.63
CA PRO A 6 6.93 -9.78 -7.96
C PRO A 6 7.39 -9.44 -9.38
N ARG A 7 8.56 -9.91 -9.78
CA ARG A 7 9.10 -9.71 -11.14
C ARG A 7 8.21 -10.32 -12.22
N SER A 8 7.76 -11.58 -12.02
CA SER A 8 6.88 -12.25 -13.00
C SER A 8 5.53 -11.56 -13.15
N LEU A 9 4.99 -10.99 -12.09
CA LEU A 9 3.77 -10.18 -12.11
C LEU A 9 3.94 -8.93 -12.96
N VAL A 10 5.03 -8.18 -12.76
CA VAL A 10 5.34 -6.97 -13.56
C VAL A 10 5.53 -7.32 -15.03
N GLU A 11 6.28 -8.37 -15.33
CA GLU A 11 6.47 -8.85 -16.72
C GLU A 11 5.14 -9.29 -17.36
N GLY A 12 4.29 -9.97 -16.59
CA GLY A 12 2.96 -10.38 -17.03
C GLY A 12 2.04 -9.20 -17.33
N LEU A 13 2.07 -8.15 -16.50
CA LEU A 13 1.34 -6.92 -16.72
C LEU A 13 1.86 -6.20 -17.98
N ARG A 14 3.18 -5.96 -18.08
CA ARG A 14 3.81 -5.25 -19.22
C ARG A 14 3.52 -5.89 -20.58
N ARG A 15 3.44 -7.22 -20.67
CA ARG A 15 3.07 -7.93 -21.90
C ARG A 15 1.64 -7.65 -22.36
N ARG A 16 0.76 -7.17 -21.49
CA ARG A 16 -0.65 -6.91 -21.78
C ARG A 16 -0.95 -5.47 -22.08
N LEU A 17 -0.10 -4.57 -21.58
CA LEU A 17 -0.24 -3.14 -21.79
C LEU A 17 0.15 -2.76 -23.21
N LYS A 18 -0.71 -1.95 -23.85
CA LYS A 18 -0.41 -1.38 -25.18
C LYS A 18 0.55 -0.19 -25.09
N LYS A 19 0.77 0.37 -23.91
CA LYS A 19 1.69 1.48 -23.63
C LYS A 19 2.53 1.15 -22.39
N SER A 20 3.79 1.62 -22.36
CA SER A 20 4.61 1.51 -21.15
C SER A 20 4.03 2.42 -20.06
N LEU A 21 3.69 1.85 -18.92
CA LEU A 21 3.40 2.63 -17.71
C LEU A 21 4.73 3.21 -17.22
N GLY A 22 4.80 4.50 -17.04
CA GLY A 22 5.91 5.20 -16.37
C GLY A 22 5.88 5.01 -14.85
N GLN A 23 5.43 3.85 -14.38
CA GLN A 23 5.30 3.51 -12.97
C GLN A 23 6.52 2.69 -12.52
N ASN A 24 7.03 3.00 -11.35
CA ASN A 24 8.08 2.23 -10.69
C ASN A 24 7.45 1.06 -9.93
N PHE A 25 7.49 -0.12 -10.50
CA PHE A 25 6.95 -1.32 -9.86
C PHE A 25 7.96 -1.95 -8.91
N LEU A 26 7.53 -2.21 -7.68
CA LEU A 26 8.32 -2.96 -6.71
C LEU A 26 8.50 -4.42 -7.18
N ILE A 27 9.73 -4.91 -7.19
CA ILE A 27 10.07 -6.27 -7.61
C ILE A 27 10.90 -7.05 -6.58
N ASP A 28 11.31 -6.42 -5.49
CA ASP A 28 12.11 -7.05 -4.44
C ASP A 28 11.21 -7.82 -3.47
N GLU A 29 11.39 -9.15 -3.44
CA GLU A 29 10.63 -10.05 -2.56
C GLU A 29 10.92 -9.84 -1.08
N ASN A 30 12.15 -9.43 -0.72
CA ASN A 30 12.50 -9.21 0.67
C ASN A 30 11.78 -7.98 1.23
N ILE A 31 11.66 -6.93 0.41
CA ILE A 31 10.93 -5.72 0.78
C ILE A 31 9.43 -6.01 0.92
N THR A 32 8.81 -6.67 -0.06
CA THR A 32 7.37 -7.01 0.03
C THR A 32 7.09 -7.93 1.23
N ARG A 33 7.98 -8.89 1.51
CA ARG A 33 7.88 -9.77 2.68
C ARG A 33 8.07 -9.01 4.00
N THR A 34 9.00 -8.05 4.04
CA THR A 34 9.20 -7.19 5.22
C THR A 34 7.92 -6.40 5.52
N ILE A 35 7.32 -5.78 4.50
CA ILE A 35 6.04 -5.05 4.65
C ILE A 35 4.95 -5.99 5.17
N ALA A 36 4.76 -7.16 4.55
CA ALA A 36 3.76 -8.14 4.98
C ALA A 36 3.99 -8.59 6.44
N THR A 37 5.24 -8.76 6.86
CA THR A 37 5.57 -9.08 8.26
C THR A 37 5.17 -7.96 9.22
N GLN A 38 5.35 -6.69 8.85
CA GLN A 38 4.88 -5.58 9.68
C GLN A 38 3.36 -5.50 9.73
N VAL A 39 2.68 -5.76 8.62
CA VAL A 39 1.21 -5.85 8.58
C VAL A 39 0.71 -6.95 9.52
N ASP A 40 1.33 -8.13 9.49
CA ASP A 40 0.93 -9.26 10.36
C ASP A 40 1.08 -8.93 11.85
N ARG A 41 2.14 -8.19 12.24
CA ARG A 41 2.34 -7.73 13.62
C ARG A 41 1.23 -6.82 14.15
N LEU A 42 0.49 -6.15 13.28
CA LEU A 42 -0.67 -5.34 13.63
C LEU A 42 -1.94 -6.18 13.81
N HIS A 43 -1.86 -7.50 13.62
CA HIS A 43 -2.97 -8.44 13.75
C HIS A 43 -4.20 -8.05 12.94
N PRO A 44 -4.09 -7.90 11.60
CA PRO A 44 -5.17 -7.46 10.75
C PRO A 44 -6.35 -8.44 10.76
N GLY A 45 -7.55 -7.90 10.88
CA GLY A 45 -8.78 -8.60 10.52
C GLY A 45 -9.10 -8.40 9.03
N HIS A 46 -8.67 -7.25 8.48
CA HIS A 46 -8.79 -6.89 7.06
C HIS A 46 -7.57 -6.09 6.60
N ILE A 47 -7.16 -6.24 5.35
CA ILE A 47 -6.07 -5.49 4.75
C ILE A 47 -6.63 -4.61 3.64
N LEU A 48 -6.31 -3.32 3.68
CA LEU A 48 -6.58 -2.37 2.61
C LEU A 48 -5.26 -2.01 1.93
N GLU A 49 -5.16 -2.23 0.62
CA GLU A 49 -3.99 -1.83 -0.16
C GLU A 49 -4.35 -0.73 -1.16
N ILE A 50 -3.55 0.33 -1.20
CA ILE A 50 -3.70 1.41 -2.17
C ILE A 50 -2.67 1.26 -3.27
N GLY A 51 -3.13 1.25 -4.54
CA GLY A 51 -2.26 1.18 -5.70
C GLY A 51 -1.46 -0.13 -5.79
N PRO A 52 -2.11 -1.29 -5.89
CA PRO A 52 -1.42 -2.58 -6.00
C PRO A 52 -0.54 -2.68 -7.26
N GLY A 53 -0.84 -1.90 -8.30
CA GLY A 53 -0.13 -1.94 -9.57
C GLY A 53 -0.11 -3.33 -10.19
N ALA A 54 1.07 -3.95 -10.30
CA ALA A 54 1.20 -5.33 -10.78
C ALA A 54 0.86 -6.40 -9.72
N GLY A 55 0.60 -6.00 -8.46
CA GLY A 55 0.25 -6.92 -7.37
C GLY A 55 1.44 -7.51 -6.62
N ALA A 56 2.61 -6.87 -6.67
CA ALA A 56 3.80 -7.37 -5.99
C ALA A 56 3.63 -7.42 -4.46
N LEU A 57 3.11 -6.35 -3.87
CA LEU A 57 2.82 -6.30 -2.44
C LEU A 57 1.59 -7.15 -2.12
N THR A 58 0.54 -7.11 -2.95
CA THR A 58 -0.65 -7.97 -2.83
C THR A 58 -0.26 -9.46 -2.70
N LEU A 59 0.72 -9.91 -3.51
CA LEU A 59 1.22 -11.29 -3.45
C LEU A 59 1.79 -11.63 -2.06
N ALA A 60 2.58 -10.75 -1.47
CA ALA A 60 3.13 -10.97 -0.14
C ALA A 60 2.02 -10.93 0.93
N LEU A 61 1.09 -9.95 0.84
CA LEU A 61 -0.03 -9.82 1.77
C LEU A 61 -0.99 -11.02 1.71
N SER A 62 -1.15 -11.66 0.55
CA SER A 62 -2.01 -12.83 0.39
C SER A 62 -1.56 -14.04 1.22
N SER A 63 -0.27 -14.12 1.58
CA SER A 63 0.27 -15.15 2.45
C SER A 63 -0.27 -15.08 3.89
N LEU A 64 -0.79 -13.93 4.30
CA LEU A 64 -1.37 -13.72 5.63
C LEU A 64 -2.78 -14.33 5.76
N GLN A 65 -3.36 -14.78 4.66
CA GLN A 65 -4.70 -15.44 4.63
C GLN A 65 -5.80 -14.57 5.25
N LYS A 66 -5.72 -13.26 5.06
CA LYS A 66 -6.73 -12.30 5.49
C LYS A 66 -7.52 -11.77 4.31
N PRO A 67 -8.75 -11.28 4.51
CA PRO A 67 -9.46 -10.51 3.50
C PRO A 67 -8.61 -9.33 3.02
N ILE A 68 -8.53 -9.13 1.71
CA ILE A 68 -7.77 -8.03 1.09
C ILE A 68 -8.71 -7.26 0.17
N THR A 69 -8.78 -5.95 0.36
CA THR A 69 -9.37 -5.03 -0.61
C THR A 69 -8.27 -4.13 -1.16
N VAL A 70 -8.25 -3.97 -2.47
CA VAL A 70 -7.33 -3.06 -3.14
C VAL A 70 -8.09 -1.93 -3.80
N ILE A 71 -7.53 -0.71 -3.79
CA ILE A 71 -8.03 0.44 -4.55
C ILE A 71 -7.01 0.76 -5.63
N GLU A 72 -7.41 0.67 -6.89
CA GLU A 72 -6.51 0.91 -8.03
C GLU A 72 -7.18 1.86 -9.03
N LYS A 73 -6.44 2.91 -9.39
CA LYS A 73 -6.91 3.94 -10.31
C LYS A 73 -6.73 3.54 -11.78
N ASP A 74 -5.68 2.79 -12.08
CA ASP A 74 -5.41 2.33 -13.43
C ASP A 74 -6.24 1.09 -13.75
N ASP A 75 -7.11 1.21 -14.74
CA ASP A 75 -8.04 0.13 -15.12
C ASP A 75 -7.32 -1.14 -15.60
N ASP A 76 -6.16 -1.03 -16.24
CA ASP A 76 -5.42 -2.20 -16.71
C ASP A 76 -4.76 -2.93 -15.54
N CYS A 77 -4.21 -2.19 -14.57
CA CYS A 77 -3.70 -2.74 -13.32
C CYS A 77 -4.82 -3.38 -12.50
N ALA A 78 -5.95 -2.69 -12.34
CA ALA A 78 -7.10 -3.20 -11.59
C ALA A 78 -7.61 -4.53 -12.15
N ARG A 79 -7.88 -4.59 -13.46
CA ARG A 79 -8.27 -5.84 -14.16
C ARG A 79 -7.21 -6.93 -14.07
N TYR A 80 -5.94 -6.54 -14.06
CA TYR A 80 -4.84 -7.49 -13.96
C TYR A 80 -4.79 -8.16 -12.59
N VAL A 81 -4.80 -7.39 -11.50
CA VAL A 81 -4.76 -7.93 -10.13
C VAL A 81 -6.04 -8.69 -9.79
N GLU A 82 -7.20 -8.20 -10.21
CA GLU A 82 -8.47 -8.90 -10.04
C GLU A 82 -8.42 -10.32 -10.61
N ARG A 83 -7.97 -10.47 -11.87
CA ARG A 83 -7.85 -11.77 -12.50
C ARG A 83 -6.84 -12.70 -11.82
N ILE A 84 -5.72 -12.16 -11.30
CA ILE A 84 -4.68 -12.99 -10.68
C ILE A 84 -5.09 -13.45 -9.29
N PHE A 85 -5.77 -12.59 -8.52
CA PHE A 85 -5.96 -12.81 -7.09
C PHE A 85 -7.37 -13.27 -6.72
N SER A 86 -8.43 -12.93 -7.47
CA SER A 86 -9.82 -13.25 -7.07
C SER A 86 -10.09 -14.73 -6.94
N GLU A 87 -9.47 -15.58 -7.75
CA GLU A 87 -9.63 -17.04 -7.66
C GLU A 87 -8.71 -17.69 -6.60
N ASN A 88 -7.70 -16.97 -6.13
CA ASN A 88 -6.60 -17.52 -5.34
C ASN A 88 -6.52 -16.97 -3.90
N VAL A 89 -7.19 -15.87 -3.63
CA VAL A 89 -7.23 -15.22 -2.31
C VAL A 89 -8.68 -15.14 -1.86
N ALA A 90 -8.97 -15.75 -0.73
CA ALA A 90 -10.30 -15.70 -0.16
C ALA A 90 -10.67 -14.27 0.21
N ASN A 91 -11.86 -13.82 -0.20
CA ASN A 91 -12.36 -12.47 0.06
C ASN A 91 -11.43 -11.36 -0.50
N PHE A 92 -10.93 -11.56 -1.72
CA PHE A 92 -10.22 -10.53 -2.46
C PHE A 92 -11.21 -9.63 -3.21
N ASN A 93 -11.07 -8.32 -3.01
CA ASN A 93 -11.95 -7.33 -3.63
C ASN A 93 -11.12 -6.21 -4.29
N VAL A 94 -11.58 -5.73 -5.45
CA VAL A 94 -10.94 -4.64 -6.19
C VAL A 94 -11.91 -3.48 -6.33
N ILE A 95 -11.51 -2.31 -5.88
CA ILE A 95 -12.21 -1.04 -6.11
C ILE A 95 -11.47 -0.29 -7.21
N HIS A 96 -12.10 -0.16 -8.37
CA HIS A 96 -11.59 0.65 -9.46
C HIS A 96 -11.84 2.12 -9.15
N GLY A 97 -10.81 2.89 -8.85
CA GLY A 97 -10.97 4.30 -8.54
C GLY A 97 -9.73 4.97 -7.99
N ASP A 98 -9.81 6.28 -7.92
CA ASP A 98 -8.77 7.09 -7.32
C ASP A 98 -8.88 7.05 -5.79
N ALA A 99 -7.83 6.62 -5.11
CA ALA A 99 -7.77 6.55 -3.65
C ALA A 99 -7.99 7.89 -2.95
N LEU A 100 -7.93 9.01 -3.67
CA LEU A 100 -8.30 10.33 -3.13
C LEU A 100 -9.82 10.56 -3.06
N ASN A 101 -10.63 9.84 -3.86
CA ASN A 101 -12.05 10.10 -4.01
C ASN A 101 -12.92 8.84 -3.97
N ALA A 102 -12.34 7.65 -4.14
CA ALA A 102 -13.08 6.39 -4.10
C ALA A 102 -13.79 6.24 -2.75
N PRO A 103 -15.03 5.73 -2.72
CA PRO A 103 -15.69 5.41 -1.46
C PRO A 103 -14.86 4.37 -0.73
N LEU A 104 -14.58 4.64 0.55
CA LEU A 104 -13.91 3.64 1.38
C LEU A 104 -14.92 2.56 1.79
N PRO A 105 -14.50 1.31 1.81
CA PRO A 105 -15.38 0.21 2.21
C PRO A 105 -15.89 0.38 3.65
N ASP A 106 -17.11 -0.08 3.92
CA ASP A 106 -17.75 0.04 5.23
C ASP A 106 -16.90 -0.56 6.38
N PHE A 107 -16.13 -1.62 6.09
CA PHE A 107 -15.25 -2.21 7.10
C PHE A 107 -14.13 -1.26 7.56
N CYS A 108 -13.75 -0.25 6.77
CA CYS A 108 -12.78 0.76 7.20
C CYS A 108 -13.33 1.62 8.36
N SER A 109 -14.64 1.75 8.46
CA SER A 109 -15.31 2.50 9.53
C SER A 109 -15.67 1.65 10.74
N GLN A 110 -15.35 0.35 10.72
CA GLN A 110 -15.64 -0.60 11.81
C GLN A 110 -14.40 -0.87 12.64
N SER A 111 -14.38 -0.46 13.89
CA SER A 111 -13.22 -0.64 14.79
C SER A 111 -12.85 -2.11 15.01
N ASP A 112 -13.85 -2.99 15.03
CA ASP A 112 -13.66 -4.43 15.25
C ASP A 112 -13.09 -5.14 14.01
N ALA A 113 -13.22 -4.54 12.82
CA ALA A 113 -12.64 -5.10 11.59
C ALA A 113 -11.10 -5.13 11.64
N ARG A 114 -10.48 -4.33 12.52
CA ARG A 114 -9.01 -4.22 12.63
C ARG A 114 -8.34 -4.03 11.26
N THR A 115 -8.82 -3.05 10.52
CA THR A 115 -8.28 -2.77 9.18
C THR A 115 -6.86 -2.24 9.28
N VAL A 116 -5.93 -2.84 8.55
CA VAL A 116 -4.56 -2.35 8.38
C VAL A 116 -4.39 -1.84 6.95
N LEU A 117 -3.94 -0.60 6.82
CA LEU A 117 -3.60 0.00 5.53
C LEU A 117 -2.16 -0.37 5.17
N ALA A 118 -1.96 -1.01 4.03
CA ALA A 118 -0.64 -1.34 3.50
C ALA A 118 -0.49 -0.77 2.08
N SER A 119 0.61 -0.10 1.77
CA SER A 119 0.80 0.45 0.42
C SER A 119 2.24 0.82 0.09
N ASN A 120 2.60 0.57 -1.17
CA ASN A 120 3.65 1.31 -1.86
C ASN A 120 2.98 2.50 -2.55
N LEU A 121 2.85 3.62 -1.85
CA LEU A 121 2.04 4.76 -2.29
C LEU A 121 2.59 5.41 -3.58
N PRO A 122 1.69 5.84 -4.49
CA PRO A 122 2.09 6.66 -5.63
C PRO A 122 2.70 7.98 -5.14
N TYR A 123 3.95 8.26 -5.50
CA TYR A 123 4.75 9.33 -4.91
C TYR A 123 4.15 10.73 -5.00
N ASN A 124 3.47 11.02 -6.11
CA ASN A 124 2.87 12.34 -6.36
C ASN A 124 1.64 12.65 -5.50
N VAL A 125 1.00 11.64 -4.90
CA VAL A 125 -0.23 11.80 -4.10
C VAL A 125 -0.13 11.16 -2.71
N ALA A 126 1.02 10.59 -2.36
CA ALA A 126 1.21 9.83 -1.12
C ALA A 126 0.81 10.61 0.14
N SER A 127 1.23 11.88 0.26
CA SER A 127 0.87 12.73 1.40
C SER A 127 -0.63 13.06 1.43
N GLN A 128 -1.25 13.26 0.26
CA GLN A 128 -2.69 13.56 0.15
C GLN A 128 -3.52 12.34 0.57
N ILE A 129 -3.11 11.14 0.14
CA ILE A 129 -3.75 9.89 0.56
C ILE A 129 -3.64 9.72 2.08
N TYR A 130 -2.44 9.95 2.65
CA TYR A 130 -2.24 9.89 4.10
C TYR A 130 -3.17 10.86 4.85
N PHE A 131 -3.25 12.13 4.42
CA PHE A 131 -4.14 13.12 5.04
C PHE A 131 -5.61 12.75 4.93
N ARG A 132 -6.04 12.18 3.80
CA ARG A 132 -7.40 11.69 3.66
C ARG A 132 -7.78 10.71 4.76
N PHE A 133 -6.90 9.76 5.09
CA PHE A 133 -7.17 8.75 6.12
C PHE A 133 -7.22 9.36 7.52
N ILE A 134 -6.51 10.45 7.78
CA ILE A 134 -6.62 11.21 9.03
C ILE A 134 -7.93 12.01 9.06
N ASP A 135 -8.25 12.74 7.99
CA ASP A 135 -9.41 13.62 7.92
C ASP A 135 -10.73 12.84 8.04
N GLU A 136 -10.78 11.62 7.54
CA GLU A 136 -11.95 10.73 7.66
C GLU A 136 -12.02 9.99 9.01
N ASP A 137 -11.05 10.21 9.91
CA ASP A 137 -10.98 9.64 11.27
C ASP A 137 -11.26 8.12 11.31
N LEU A 138 -10.65 7.40 10.38
CA LEU A 138 -10.90 5.97 10.24
C LEU A 138 -10.23 5.18 11.37
N PRO A 139 -10.93 4.26 12.02
CA PRO A 139 -10.39 3.45 13.11
C PRO A 139 -9.47 2.35 12.60
N LEU A 140 -8.38 2.71 11.92
CA LEU A 140 -7.38 1.77 11.44
C LEU A 140 -6.60 1.16 12.61
N ALA A 141 -6.34 -0.15 12.55
CA ALA A 141 -5.46 -0.82 13.51
C ALA A 141 -3.99 -0.41 13.35
N GLY A 142 -3.64 0.13 12.18
CA GLY A 142 -2.34 0.68 11.87
C GLY A 142 -2.12 0.84 10.37
N MET A 143 -0.96 1.38 10.02
CA MET A 143 -0.56 1.63 8.64
C MET A 143 0.88 1.18 8.40
N VAL A 144 1.14 0.51 7.28
CA VAL A 144 2.48 0.16 6.81
C VAL A 144 2.66 0.74 5.42
N LEU A 145 3.31 1.88 5.34
CA LEU A 145 3.34 2.71 4.14
C LEU A 145 4.77 2.90 3.64
N MET A 146 4.94 2.83 2.33
CA MET A 146 6.19 3.19 1.68
C MET A 146 6.07 4.57 1.02
N PHE A 147 7.02 5.43 1.32
CA PHE A 147 7.14 6.79 0.78
C PHE A 147 8.49 6.98 0.11
N GLN A 148 8.61 8.01 -0.71
CA GLN A 148 9.94 8.52 -1.05
C GLN A 148 10.69 8.89 0.23
N ARG A 149 12.01 8.62 0.25
CA ARG A 149 12.84 8.80 1.45
C ARG A 149 12.73 10.20 2.05
N GLU A 150 12.70 11.23 1.21
CA GLU A 150 12.56 12.61 1.68
C GLU A 150 11.21 12.87 2.38
N VAL A 151 10.13 12.26 1.90
CA VAL A 151 8.79 12.37 2.51
C VAL A 151 8.75 11.60 3.83
N ALA A 152 9.28 10.37 3.86
CA ALA A 152 9.36 9.57 5.08
C ALA A 152 10.15 10.30 6.19
N LEU A 153 11.27 10.93 5.85
CA LEU A 153 12.07 11.70 6.80
C LEU A 153 11.34 12.91 7.40
N ARG A 154 10.37 13.48 6.67
CA ARG A 154 9.52 14.55 7.23
C ARG A 154 8.58 14.06 8.31
N PHE A 155 8.08 12.83 8.23
CA PHE A 155 7.21 12.26 9.27
C PHE A 155 7.91 12.15 10.63
N ILE A 156 9.21 11.81 10.63
CA ILE A 156 10.01 11.60 11.85
C ILE A 156 10.92 12.78 12.20
N ALA A 157 10.80 13.89 11.49
CA ALA A 157 11.63 15.07 11.73
C ALA A 157 11.37 15.65 13.12
N LYS A 158 12.46 16.14 13.75
CA LYS A 158 12.40 16.79 15.07
C LYS A 158 12.16 18.30 14.91
N PRO A 159 11.52 18.94 15.90
CA PRO A 159 11.42 20.40 15.93
C PRO A 159 12.77 21.09 15.72
N ALA A 160 12.75 22.25 15.09
CA ALA A 160 13.93 23.06 14.75
C ALA A 160 14.85 22.45 13.68
N THR A 161 14.44 21.42 12.97
CA THR A 161 15.13 20.94 11.75
C THR A 161 14.43 21.44 10.48
N SER A 162 15.16 21.55 9.36
CA SER A 162 14.62 22.01 8.07
C SER A 162 13.55 21.09 7.49
N ALA A 163 13.52 19.81 7.88
CA ALA A 163 12.54 18.83 7.44
C ALA A 163 11.24 18.89 8.27
N TYR A 164 11.25 19.58 9.42
CA TYR A 164 10.08 19.66 10.30
C TYR A 164 8.98 20.54 9.70
N GLY A 165 7.79 20.00 9.55
CA GLY A 165 6.66 20.68 8.94
C GLY A 165 5.34 19.97 9.22
N LEU A 166 4.34 20.23 8.38
CA LEU A 166 2.99 19.72 8.57
C LEU A 166 2.93 18.19 8.72
N LEU A 167 3.68 17.45 7.89
CA LEU A 167 3.77 15.99 8.00
C LEU A 167 4.34 15.53 9.33
N SER A 168 5.33 16.26 9.88
CA SER A 168 5.91 15.93 11.18
C SER A 168 4.90 16.17 12.31
N VAL A 169 4.24 17.33 12.27
CA VAL A 169 3.27 17.72 13.32
C VAL A 169 2.09 16.76 13.35
N LEU A 170 1.40 16.60 12.20
CA LEU A 170 0.21 15.77 12.15
C LEU A 170 0.56 14.27 12.28
N GLY A 171 1.64 13.83 11.63
CA GLY A 171 2.08 12.44 11.73
C GLY A 171 2.33 12.02 13.18
N GLN A 172 3.14 12.78 13.91
CA GLN A 172 3.52 12.48 15.29
C GLN A 172 2.42 12.81 16.32
N TYR A 173 1.43 13.62 15.94
CA TYR A 173 0.26 13.89 16.78
C TYR A 173 -0.74 12.73 16.78
N TYR A 174 -0.99 12.15 15.59
CA TYR A 174 -1.98 11.09 15.44
C TYR A 174 -1.41 9.68 15.59
N HIS A 175 -0.09 9.48 15.37
CA HIS A 175 0.52 8.15 15.26
C HIS A 175 1.87 8.05 15.95
N ASP A 176 2.14 6.87 16.52
CA ASP A 176 3.49 6.44 16.83
C ASP A 176 4.14 5.93 15.55
N ILE A 177 5.26 6.52 15.14
CA ILE A 177 5.86 6.28 13.83
C ILE A 177 7.23 5.63 13.97
N ASP A 178 7.36 4.44 13.40
CA ASP A 178 8.61 3.71 13.30
C ASP A 178 9.08 3.58 11.85
N VAL A 179 10.39 3.74 11.63
CA VAL A 179 11.01 3.46 10.34
C VAL A 179 11.41 1.99 10.30
N VAL A 180 10.79 1.25 9.38
CA VAL A 180 11.03 -0.19 9.24
C VAL A 180 12.35 -0.47 8.51
N THR A 181 12.55 0.15 7.35
CA THR A 181 13.76 -0.02 6.52
C THR A 181 13.86 1.07 5.46
N ASP A 182 15.08 1.32 5.00
CA ASP A 182 15.33 2.03 3.74
C ASP A 182 15.24 1.04 2.57
N VAL A 183 14.69 1.48 1.44
CA VAL A 183 14.52 0.66 0.23
C VAL A 183 15.44 1.16 -0.86
N ASP A 184 16.29 0.28 -1.38
CA ASP A 184 17.19 0.59 -2.48
C ASP A 184 16.40 0.86 -3.78
N PRO A 185 16.77 1.85 -4.60
CA PRO A 185 16.13 2.10 -5.89
C PRO A 185 16.11 0.87 -6.83
N HIS A 186 17.09 -0.05 -6.73
CA HIS A 186 17.12 -1.30 -7.50
C HIS A 186 16.00 -2.29 -7.14
N ALA A 187 15.26 -2.05 -6.04
CA ALA A 187 14.07 -2.81 -5.70
C ALA A 187 12.89 -2.57 -6.67
N PHE A 188 13.03 -1.61 -7.58
CA PHE A 188 12.00 -1.18 -8.54
C PHE A 188 12.44 -1.35 -10.00
N VAL A 189 11.45 -1.40 -10.93
CA VAL A 189 11.63 -1.42 -12.39
C VAL A 189 10.62 -0.53 -13.10
#